data_6381660252ecd6542a261241109e4c3d
#
_entry.id   6381660252ecd6542a261241109e4c3d
#
_cell.length_a   1.000
_cell.length_b   1.000
_cell.length_c   1.000
_cell.angle_alpha   90.00
_cell.angle_beta   90.00
_cell.angle_gamma   90.00
#
_symmetry.space_group_name_H-M   'P 1'
#
loop_
_entity.id
_entity.type
_entity.pdbx_description
1 polymer ?
#
loop_
_entity_poly.entity_id
_entity_poly.type
_entity_poly.pdbx_seq_one_letter_code
_entity_poly.pdbx_strand_id
1 'polypeptide(L)'
;MGSWAFSFGPYSDNPISFDATVKRLSEAGYDGIEVCGFPPHVNLDMYPGKPERTELVQFLAAHKLGVSGYAADLGSANPVNRANEAKYLALFDQLCQMCVDIGSPAIRVDTVAAPNSIPDGDYQEAFNHVAKLWHTAAGIAEKHGVRMCWEFEPGFAFNKPSEVLAMHDRVNHPNFRIMFDTSHAYMCGVVGARQFGRKETLKGGVAEFLDMLKGRIGAIHLIDSDGTLHGDETSTHRPFGEGHIDFQDLTPALLAVPGISWWCIDLCFWPGSWELVEPSLAFVKGLLASRAATV
;
A
#
# COMPACT_ATOMS: atom_id res chain seq x y z
N MET A 1 6.64 1.08 -9.19
CA MET A 1 5.43 0.26 -9.41
C MET A 1 5.47 -0.92 -8.46
N GLY A 2 4.29 -1.34 -7.97
CA GLY A 2 4.15 -2.52 -7.12
C GLY A 2 4.29 -3.82 -7.92
N SER A 3 5.14 -4.74 -7.44
CA SER A 3 5.39 -5.99 -8.17
C SER A 3 4.22 -6.99 -8.09
N TRP A 4 3.29 -6.82 -7.16
CA TRP A 4 2.06 -7.62 -7.06
C TRP A 4 1.14 -7.49 -8.29
N ALA A 5 1.24 -6.38 -9.04
CA ALA A 5 0.50 -6.18 -10.29
C ALA A 5 0.70 -7.31 -11.31
N PHE A 6 1.74 -8.12 -11.15
CA PHE A 6 2.15 -9.19 -12.06
C PHE A 6 2.06 -10.59 -11.43
N SER A 7 1.50 -10.70 -10.22
CA SER A 7 1.37 -11.98 -9.52
C SER A 7 -0.04 -12.23 -8.96
N PHE A 8 -0.89 -11.21 -8.90
CA PHE A 8 -2.25 -11.32 -8.37
C PHE A 8 -3.31 -11.29 -9.48
N GLY A 9 -4.53 -11.67 -9.13
CA GLY A 9 -5.68 -11.64 -10.00
C GLY A 9 -5.47 -12.40 -11.31
N PRO A 10 -5.51 -11.74 -12.47
CA PRO A 10 -5.33 -12.39 -13.79
C PRO A 10 -3.99 -13.12 -13.96
N TYR A 11 -3.00 -12.77 -13.16
CA TYR A 11 -1.67 -13.40 -13.18
C TYR A 11 -1.51 -14.54 -12.16
N SER A 12 -2.51 -14.81 -11.31
CA SER A 12 -2.40 -15.79 -10.21
C SER A 12 -2.07 -17.21 -10.68
N ASP A 13 -2.65 -17.63 -11.82
CA ASP A 13 -2.42 -18.97 -12.38
C ASP A 13 -1.08 -19.09 -13.13
N ASN A 14 -0.54 -17.97 -13.59
CA ASN A 14 0.73 -17.91 -14.32
C ASN A 14 1.45 -16.59 -14.00
N PRO A 15 1.97 -16.43 -12.78
CA PRO A 15 2.59 -15.20 -12.34
C PRO A 15 3.88 -14.91 -13.12
N ILE A 16 4.06 -13.64 -13.45
CA ILE A 16 5.32 -13.17 -14.01
C ILE A 16 6.38 -13.19 -12.90
N SER A 17 7.53 -13.79 -13.17
CA SER A 17 8.59 -13.89 -12.19
C SER A 17 9.10 -12.51 -11.74
N PHE A 18 9.58 -12.43 -10.51
CA PHE A 18 10.15 -11.20 -9.97
C PHE A 18 11.29 -10.66 -10.85
N ASP A 19 12.15 -11.55 -11.34
CA ASP A 19 13.27 -11.19 -12.24
C ASP A 19 12.80 -10.57 -13.55
N ALA A 20 11.74 -11.13 -14.16
CA ALA A 20 11.16 -10.55 -15.38
C ALA A 20 10.52 -9.20 -15.10
N THR A 21 9.86 -9.05 -13.96
CA THR A 21 9.28 -7.77 -13.51
C THR A 21 10.36 -6.71 -13.33
N VAL A 22 11.46 -7.03 -12.64
CA VAL A 22 12.60 -6.11 -12.43
C VAL A 22 13.19 -5.65 -13.77
N LYS A 23 13.45 -6.58 -14.69
CA LYS A 23 13.99 -6.25 -16.02
C LYS A 23 13.05 -5.32 -16.78
N ARG A 24 11.76 -5.63 -16.78
CA ARG A 24 10.71 -4.85 -17.45
C ARG A 24 10.62 -3.43 -16.92
N LEU A 25 10.60 -3.25 -15.60
CA LEU A 25 10.55 -1.92 -14.98
C LEU A 25 11.84 -1.11 -15.25
N SER A 26 12.99 -1.77 -15.19
CA SER A 26 14.27 -1.15 -15.54
C SER A 26 14.30 -0.66 -16.98
N GLU A 27 13.90 -1.50 -17.95
CA GLU A 27 13.85 -1.16 -19.38
C GLU A 27 12.86 -0.03 -19.67
N ALA A 28 11.74 0.01 -18.95
CA ALA A 28 10.76 1.09 -19.05
C ALA A 28 11.24 2.42 -18.43
N GLY A 29 12.30 2.40 -17.63
CA GLY A 29 12.89 3.60 -17.00
C GLY A 29 12.20 4.03 -15.70
N TYR A 30 11.73 3.07 -14.91
CA TYR A 30 11.32 3.30 -13.53
C TYR A 30 12.54 3.55 -12.63
N ASP A 31 12.36 4.38 -11.59
CA ASP A 31 13.40 4.64 -10.60
C ASP A 31 13.45 3.57 -9.50
N GLY A 32 12.36 2.80 -9.33
CA GLY A 32 12.27 1.79 -8.29
C GLY A 32 11.08 0.85 -8.40
N ILE A 33 11.05 -0.08 -7.49
CA ILE A 33 10.02 -1.11 -7.35
C ILE A 33 9.53 -1.17 -5.90
N GLU A 34 8.23 -1.31 -5.70
CA GLU A 34 7.71 -1.77 -4.41
C GLU A 34 7.61 -3.29 -4.43
N VAL A 35 8.25 -3.91 -3.44
CA VAL A 35 8.46 -5.35 -3.43
C VAL A 35 7.27 -6.07 -2.81
N CYS A 36 6.67 -7.00 -3.57
CA CYS A 36 5.62 -7.89 -3.08
C CYS A 36 6.21 -8.98 -2.17
N GLY A 37 5.74 -9.04 -0.93
CA GLY A 37 6.11 -10.05 0.06
C GLY A 37 5.34 -11.37 -0.05
N PHE A 38 4.45 -11.49 -1.02
CA PHE A 38 3.65 -12.70 -1.25
C PHE A 38 4.30 -13.62 -2.27
N PRO A 39 4.12 -14.95 -2.14
CA PRO A 39 4.54 -15.89 -3.20
C PRO A 39 3.89 -15.53 -4.56
N PRO A 40 4.57 -15.71 -5.67
CA PRO A 40 5.92 -16.25 -5.84
C PRO A 40 7.02 -15.18 -5.88
N HIS A 41 6.75 -13.98 -5.37
CA HIS A 41 7.76 -12.92 -5.30
C HIS A 41 8.60 -13.02 -4.01
N VAL A 42 9.02 -11.90 -3.42
CA VAL A 42 10.04 -11.85 -2.38
C VAL A 42 9.45 -12.08 -0.99
N ASN A 43 9.40 -13.31 -0.56
CA ASN A 43 8.91 -13.70 0.77
C ASN A 43 10.00 -14.36 1.63
N LEU A 44 9.69 -14.65 2.90
CA LEU A 44 10.63 -15.23 3.84
C LEU A 44 11.10 -16.64 3.48
N ASP A 45 10.25 -17.42 2.80
CA ASP A 45 10.61 -18.79 2.41
C ASP A 45 11.60 -18.82 1.24
N MET A 46 11.43 -17.90 0.28
CA MET A 46 12.31 -17.76 -0.88
C MET A 46 13.61 -17.02 -0.55
N TYR A 47 13.56 -16.10 0.40
CA TYR A 47 14.69 -15.27 0.83
C TYR A 47 14.92 -15.41 2.35
N PRO A 48 15.25 -16.62 2.82
CA PRO A 48 15.27 -16.95 4.25
C PRO A 48 16.38 -16.24 5.03
N GLY A 49 17.47 -15.87 4.37
CA GLY A 49 18.65 -15.34 5.01
C GLY A 49 19.28 -14.14 4.29
N LYS A 50 20.31 -13.62 4.95
CA LYS A 50 21.05 -12.46 4.43
C LYS A 50 21.76 -12.72 3.09
N PRO A 51 22.28 -13.93 2.79
CA PRO A 51 22.89 -14.20 1.49
C PRO A 51 21.93 -13.96 0.32
N GLU A 52 20.75 -14.57 0.35
CA GLU A 52 19.73 -14.46 -0.70
C GLU A 52 19.24 -13.02 -0.87
N ARG A 53 19.06 -12.30 0.25
CA ARG A 53 18.67 -10.89 0.26
C ARG A 53 19.78 -9.98 -0.29
N THR A 54 21.03 -10.31 -0.05
CA THR A 54 22.18 -9.59 -0.63
C THR A 54 22.23 -9.77 -2.14
N GLU A 55 22.00 -10.98 -2.65
CA GLU A 55 21.92 -11.25 -4.09
C GLU A 55 20.76 -10.48 -4.74
N LEU A 56 19.62 -10.42 -4.07
CA LEU A 56 18.47 -9.61 -4.50
C LEU A 56 18.82 -8.12 -4.63
N VAL A 57 19.49 -7.55 -3.62
CA VAL A 57 19.91 -6.14 -3.65
C VAL A 57 20.89 -5.89 -4.79
N GLN A 58 21.85 -6.79 -5.01
CA GLN A 58 22.79 -6.68 -6.12
C GLN A 58 22.08 -6.76 -7.48
N PHE A 59 21.08 -7.62 -7.59
CA PHE A 59 20.26 -7.76 -8.79
C PHE A 59 19.47 -6.48 -9.09
N LEU A 60 18.80 -5.91 -8.09
CA LEU A 60 18.09 -4.64 -8.22
C LEU A 60 19.05 -3.49 -8.61
N ALA A 61 20.19 -3.41 -7.96
CA ALA A 61 21.21 -2.38 -8.25
C ALA A 61 21.76 -2.51 -9.67
N ALA A 62 21.99 -3.73 -10.18
CA ALA A 62 22.42 -3.97 -11.55
C ALA A 62 21.37 -3.48 -12.58
N HIS A 63 20.11 -3.46 -12.21
CA HIS A 63 18.99 -2.94 -13.00
C HIS A 63 18.65 -1.47 -12.66
N LYS A 64 19.44 -0.80 -11.81
CA LYS A 64 19.24 0.59 -11.38
C LYS A 64 17.89 0.88 -10.75
N LEU A 65 17.28 -0.10 -10.10
CA LEU A 65 16.04 0.06 -9.36
C LEU A 65 16.31 0.18 -7.87
N GLY A 66 15.76 1.24 -7.24
CA GLY A 66 15.64 1.36 -5.79
C GLY A 66 14.45 0.58 -5.26
N VAL A 67 14.42 0.32 -3.96
CA VAL A 67 13.25 -0.25 -3.27
C VAL A 67 12.45 0.89 -2.67
N SER A 68 11.18 1.05 -3.07
CA SER A 68 10.29 2.11 -2.56
C SER A 68 9.53 1.70 -1.30
N GLY A 69 9.28 0.40 -1.13
CA GLY A 69 8.54 -0.17 -0.01
C GLY A 69 8.48 -1.70 -0.11
N TYR A 70 7.94 -2.31 0.92
CA TYR A 70 7.71 -3.76 1.01
C TYR A 70 6.26 -4.05 1.43
N ALA A 71 5.48 -4.66 0.56
CA ALA A 71 4.12 -5.08 0.84
C ALA A 71 4.13 -6.44 1.55
N ALA A 72 4.04 -6.42 2.87
CA ALA A 72 4.21 -7.57 3.73
C ALA A 72 3.04 -8.56 3.65
N ASP A 73 3.32 -9.88 3.60
CA ASP A 73 2.32 -10.92 3.81
C ASP A 73 2.16 -11.19 5.32
N LEU A 74 1.10 -10.65 5.89
CA LEU A 74 0.69 -10.84 7.27
C LEU A 74 -0.60 -11.66 7.40
N GLY A 75 -1.10 -12.23 6.28
CA GLY A 75 -2.39 -12.94 6.22
C GLY A 75 -2.50 -14.10 7.19
N SER A 76 -1.40 -14.81 7.45
CA SER A 76 -1.37 -15.92 8.41
C SER A 76 -1.47 -15.50 9.88
N ALA A 77 -1.40 -14.19 10.16
CA ALA A 77 -1.37 -13.62 11.51
C ALA A 77 -2.36 -12.46 11.67
N ASN A 78 -3.58 -12.61 11.10
CA ASN A 78 -4.63 -11.59 11.13
C ASN A 78 -4.64 -10.78 12.45
N PRO A 79 -4.37 -9.45 12.43
CA PRO A 79 -4.21 -8.63 13.62
C PRO A 79 -5.51 -8.38 14.39
N VAL A 80 -6.68 -8.59 13.78
CA VAL A 80 -7.97 -8.47 14.45
C VAL A 80 -8.20 -9.61 15.44
N ASN A 81 -7.61 -10.78 15.18
CA ASN A 81 -7.70 -11.92 16.08
C ASN A 81 -6.66 -11.81 17.19
N ARG A 82 -7.12 -11.54 18.42
CA ARG A 82 -6.27 -11.41 19.62
C ARG A 82 -5.34 -12.60 19.88
N ALA A 83 -5.76 -13.81 19.51
CA ALA A 83 -4.92 -15.00 19.68
C ALA A 83 -3.67 -14.96 18.81
N ASN A 84 -3.64 -14.12 17.78
CA ASN A 84 -2.52 -13.95 16.88
C ASN A 84 -1.49 -12.90 17.34
N GLU A 85 -1.72 -12.15 18.42
CA GLU A 85 -0.88 -11.02 18.82
C GLU A 85 0.63 -11.38 18.84
N ALA A 86 1.00 -12.44 19.55
CA ALA A 86 2.39 -12.87 19.63
C ALA A 86 2.95 -13.33 18.28
N LYS A 87 2.14 -14.07 17.49
CA LYS A 87 2.51 -14.51 16.15
C LYS A 87 2.70 -13.32 15.20
N TYR A 88 1.78 -12.35 15.26
CA TYR A 88 1.86 -11.13 14.45
C TYR A 88 3.15 -10.37 14.70
N LEU A 89 3.46 -10.10 15.98
CA LEU A 89 4.66 -9.33 16.34
C LEU A 89 5.95 -10.06 15.96
N ALA A 90 6.00 -11.39 16.13
CA ALA A 90 7.17 -12.19 15.76
C ALA A 90 7.39 -12.22 14.24
N LEU A 91 6.31 -12.40 13.45
CA LEU A 91 6.37 -12.36 11.99
C LEU A 91 6.73 -10.96 11.49
N PHE A 92 6.13 -9.93 12.08
CA PHE A 92 6.38 -8.53 11.72
C PHE A 92 7.83 -8.12 11.96
N ASP A 93 8.45 -8.56 13.06
CA ASP A 93 9.87 -8.32 13.34
C ASP A 93 10.77 -8.94 12.26
N GLN A 94 10.49 -10.19 11.84
CA GLN A 94 11.23 -10.85 10.75
C GLN A 94 11.08 -10.10 9.42
N LEU A 95 9.88 -9.58 9.12
CA LEU A 95 9.61 -8.80 7.92
C LEU A 95 10.26 -7.41 7.97
N CYS A 96 10.37 -6.78 9.15
CA CYS A 96 11.17 -5.59 9.33
C CYS A 96 12.66 -5.86 9.07
N GLN A 97 13.19 -7.00 9.52
CA GLN A 97 14.56 -7.40 9.18
C GLN A 97 14.74 -7.64 7.67
N MET A 98 13.73 -8.24 7.00
CA MET A 98 13.71 -8.33 5.53
C MET A 98 13.82 -6.93 4.91
N CYS A 99 13.03 -5.97 5.36
CA CYS A 99 13.09 -4.58 4.86
C CYS A 99 14.49 -3.98 5.00
N VAL A 100 15.13 -4.15 6.17
CA VAL A 100 16.52 -3.69 6.38
C VAL A 100 17.48 -4.32 5.38
N ASP A 101 17.41 -5.64 5.22
CA ASP A 101 18.35 -6.40 4.39
C ASP A 101 18.20 -6.08 2.89
N ILE A 102 16.97 -5.73 2.43
CA ILE A 102 16.73 -5.34 1.03
C ILE A 102 16.74 -3.83 0.78
N GLY A 103 16.96 -3.02 1.83
CA GLY A 103 16.99 -1.56 1.73
C GLY A 103 15.62 -0.90 1.56
N SER A 104 14.54 -1.55 1.99
CA SER A 104 13.18 -0.98 1.95
C SER A 104 13.00 0.05 3.07
N PRO A 105 12.60 1.31 2.76
CA PRO A 105 12.37 2.34 3.76
C PRO A 105 11.06 2.19 4.52
N ALA A 106 10.13 1.39 3.99
CA ALA A 106 8.78 1.24 4.54
C ALA A 106 8.26 -0.19 4.41
N ILE A 107 7.43 -0.58 5.36
CA ILE A 107 6.66 -1.82 5.36
C ILE A 107 5.16 -1.51 5.35
N ARG A 108 4.44 -2.06 4.38
CA ARG A 108 2.98 -1.95 4.29
C ARG A 108 2.32 -2.97 5.21
N VAL A 109 1.29 -2.55 5.91
CA VAL A 109 0.39 -3.40 6.70
C VAL A 109 -1.06 -3.10 6.39
N ASP A 110 -1.94 -4.06 6.67
CA ASP A 110 -3.40 -3.93 6.61
C ASP A 110 -4.08 -4.71 7.75
N THR A 111 -5.41 -4.63 7.85
CA THR A 111 -6.15 -5.33 8.91
C THR A 111 -6.44 -6.78 8.60
N VAL A 112 -6.20 -7.25 7.37
CA VAL A 112 -6.49 -8.61 6.88
C VAL A 112 -7.98 -8.99 6.97
N ALA A 113 -8.70 -8.51 7.99
CA ALA A 113 -10.09 -8.85 8.25
C ALA A 113 -11.04 -8.03 7.37
N ALA A 114 -11.97 -8.68 6.67
CA ALA A 114 -13.04 -7.98 5.95
C ALA A 114 -13.95 -7.19 6.92
N PRO A 115 -14.52 -6.04 6.50
CA PRO A 115 -15.32 -5.19 7.38
C PRO A 115 -16.49 -5.91 8.06
N ASN A 116 -17.12 -6.84 7.34
CA ASN A 116 -18.28 -7.64 7.81
C ASN A 116 -17.88 -8.95 8.51
N SER A 117 -16.60 -9.23 8.66
CA SER A 117 -16.14 -10.43 9.39
C SER A 117 -16.06 -10.23 10.90
N ILE A 118 -16.14 -8.98 11.36
CA ILE A 118 -16.10 -8.61 12.77
C ILE A 118 -17.56 -8.46 13.24
N PRO A 119 -18.01 -9.20 14.29
CA PRO A 119 -19.36 -9.02 14.83
C PRO A 119 -19.59 -7.57 15.30
N ASP A 120 -20.83 -7.08 15.14
CA ASP A 120 -21.20 -5.70 15.48
C ASP A 120 -20.82 -5.31 16.92
N GLY A 121 -21.03 -6.20 17.88
CA GLY A 121 -20.70 -5.97 19.29
C GLY A 121 -19.20 -5.89 19.58
N ASP A 122 -18.36 -6.45 18.69
CA ASP A 122 -16.92 -6.58 18.89
C ASP A 122 -16.12 -5.53 18.08
N TYR A 123 -16.76 -4.79 17.17
CA TYR A 123 -16.08 -3.91 16.22
C TYR A 123 -15.19 -2.86 16.90
N GLN A 124 -15.72 -2.16 17.90
CA GLN A 124 -14.97 -1.15 18.64
C GLN A 124 -13.84 -1.77 19.48
N GLU A 125 -14.05 -2.95 20.01
CA GLU A 125 -13.05 -3.69 20.78
C GLU A 125 -11.92 -4.18 19.88
N ALA A 126 -12.25 -4.69 18.69
CA ALA A 126 -11.30 -5.07 17.65
C ALA A 126 -10.47 -3.85 17.18
N PHE A 127 -11.11 -2.70 16.96
CA PHE A 127 -10.43 -1.44 16.63
C PHE A 127 -9.38 -1.06 17.69
N ASN A 128 -9.78 -1.07 18.96
CA ASN A 128 -8.88 -0.74 20.07
C ASN A 128 -7.73 -1.74 20.20
N HIS A 129 -8.01 -3.02 19.98
CA HIS A 129 -6.99 -4.07 20.01
C HIS A 129 -5.95 -3.88 18.89
N VAL A 130 -6.39 -3.69 17.65
CA VAL A 130 -5.50 -3.46 16.50
C VAL A 130 -4.66 -2.21 16.72
N ALA A 131 -5.24 -1.13 17.21
CA ALA A 131 -4.50 0.09 17.51
C ALA A 131 -3.37 -0.14 18.54
N LYS A 132 -3.65 -0.90 19.61
CA LYS A 132 -2.64 -1.26 20.61
C LYS A 132 -1.53 -2.16 20.04
N LEU A 133 -1.93 -3.16 19.25
CA LEU A 133 -1.00 -4.07 18.58
C LEU A 133 -0.08 -3.29 17.63
N TRP A 134 -0.63 -2.39 16.82
CA TRP A 134 0.12 -1.58 15.87
C TRP A 134 0.99 -0.51 16.54
N HIS A 135 0.64 -0.01 17.71
CA HIS A 135 1.55 0.80 18.50
C HIS A 135 2.83 0.02 18.84
N THR A 136 2.69 -1.24 19.29
CA THR A 136 3.84 -2.11 19.59
C THR A 136 4.64 -2.45 18.32
N ALA A 137 3.96 -2.78 17.23
CA ALA A 137 4.58 -3.09 15.94
C ALA A 137 5.36 -1.88 15.37
N ALA A 138 4.79 -0.67 15.47
CA ALA A 138 5.47 0.56 15.06
C ALA A 138 6.77 0.81 15.82
N GLY A 139 6.81 0.46 17.13
CA GLY A 139 8.03 0.50 17.92
C GLY A 139 9.06 -0.56 17.50
N ILE A 140 8.63 -1.72 17.01
CA ILE A 140 9.52 -2.71 16.40
C ILE A 140 10.11 -2.15 15.11
N ALA A 141 9.26 -1.65 14.19
CA ALA A 141 9.71 -1.08 12.92
C ALA A 141 10.68 0.11 13.12
N GLU A 142 10.43 0.96 14.13
CA GLU A 142 11.33 2.06 14.48
C GLU A 142 12.74 1.57 14.87
N LYS A 143 12.85 0.48 15.63
CA LYS A 143 14.15 -0.10 16.01
C LYS A 143 14.92 -0.61 14.78
N HIS A 144 14.23 -1.05 13.77
CA HIS A 144 14.80 -1.44 12.47
C HIS A 144 15.07 -0.26 11.54
N GLY A 145 14.63 0.96 11.87
CA GLY A 145 14.72 2.13 10.99
C GLY A 145 13.78 2.05 9.79
N VAL A 146 12.71 1.24 9.88
CA VAL A 146 11.72 1.02 8.83
C VAL A 146 10.41 1.74 9.22
N ARG A 147 9.81 2.48 8.30
CA ARG A 147 8.51 3.12 8.51
C ARG A 147 7.38 2.11 8.37
N MET A 148 6.48 2.03 9.35
CA MET A 148 5.25 1.24 9.24
C MET A 148 4.15 2.07 8.59
N CYS A 149 3.63 1.61 7.45
CA CYS A 149 2.57 2.28 6.70
C CYS A 149 1.33 1.39 6.62
N TRP A 150 0.20 1.89 7.12
CA TRP A 150 -1.08 1.20 7.00
C TRP A 150 -1.81 1.64 5.74
N GLU A 151 -2.13 0.68 4.89
CA GLU A 151 -3.00 0.87 3.74
C GLU A 151 -4.44 0.52 4.13
N PHE A 152 -5.32 1.52 4.07
CA PHE A 152 -6.76 1.32 4.24
C PHE A 152 -7.39 1.05 2.87
N GLU A 153 -8.35 0.14 2.82
CA GLU A 153 -9.04 -0.20 1.58
C GLU A 153 -10.46 -0.75 1.85
N PRO A 154 -11.36 -0.80 0.86
CA PRO A 154 -12.72 -1.34 1.06
C PRO A 154 -12.72 -2.83 1.39
N GLY A 155 -11.66 -3.56 1.04
CA GLY A 155 -11.49 -4.97 1.37
C GLY A 155 -11.36 -5.25 2.86
N PHE A 156 -10.86 -4.29 3.63
CA PHE A 156 -10.49 -4.48 5.03
C PHE A 156 -11.26 -3.57 5.99
N ALA A 157 -11.29 -3.97 7.25
CA ALA A 157 -11.99 -3.26 8.31
C ALA A 157 -11.37 -1.90 8.64
N PHE A 158 -12.17 -1.02 9.23
CA PHE A 158 -11.81 0.33 9.68
C PHE A 158 -11.51 1.30 8.54
N ASN A 159 -12.31 1.22 7.47
CA ASN A 159 -12.07 1.90 6.20
C ASN A 159 -12.88 3.21 6.00
N LYS A 160 -13.64 3.69 6.98
CA LYS A 160 -14.26 5.02 6.90
C LYS A 160 -13.21 6.11 7.06
N PRO A 161 -13.35 7.26 6.39
CA PRO A 161 -12.44 8.38 6.59
C PRO A 161 -12.20 8.75 8.05
N SER A 162 -13.27 8.82 8.86
CA SER A 162 -13.15 9.08 10.30
C SER A 162 -12.46 7.94 11.07
N GLU A 163 -12.65 6.67 10.66
CA GLU A 163 -11.98 5.53 11.28
C GLU A 163 -10.49 5.49 10.94
N VAL A 164 -10.11 5.85 9.71
CA VAL A 164 -8.69 5.93 9.30
C VAL A 164 -7.96 6.98 10.13
N LEU A 165 -8.54 8.16 10.27
CA LEU A 165 -8.00 9.23 11.12
C LEU A 165 -7.91 8.78 12.58
N ALA A 166 -8.99 8.21 13.12
CA ALA A 166 -9.06 7.76 14.50
C ALA A 166 -8.07 6.61 14.80
N MET A 167 -7.86 5.71 13.85
CA MET A 167 -6.88 4.61 14.00
C MET A 167 -5.46 5.18 14.11
N HIS A 168 -5.08 6.10 13.21
CA HIS A 168 -3.78 6.74 13.29
C HIS A 168 -3.58 7.44 14.64
N ASP A 169 -4.57 8.22 15.09
CA ASP A 169 -4.49 8.95 16.35
C ASP A 169 -4.50 8.00 17.56
N ARG A 170 -5.19 6.84 17.46
CA ARG A 170 -5.24 5.84 18.54
C ARG A 170 -3.98 5.00 18.62
N VAL A 171 -3.35 4.66 17.50
CA VAL A 171 -2.02 4.02 17.47
C VAL A 171 -1.00 4.93 18.14
N ASN A 172 -1.07 6.24 17.90
CA ASN A 172 -0.27 7.27 18.56
C ASN A 172 1.23 6.91 18.64
N HIS A 173 1.83 6.59 17.50
CA HIS A 173 3.25 6.31 17.39
C HIS A 173 3.87 7.08 16.21
N PRO A 174 5.00 7.80 16.38
CA PRO A 174 5.56 8.65 15.33
C PRO A 174 5.97 7.88 14.06
N ASN A 175 6.31 6.60 14.22
CA ASN A 175 6.71 5.71 13.11
C ASN A 175 5.53 4.98 12.45
N PHE A 176 4.29 5.15 12.92
CA PHE A 176 3.08 4.67 12.27
C PHE A 176 2.51 5.74 11.35
N ARG A 177 2.34 5.42 10.08
CA ARG A 177 1.87 6.33 9.04
C ARG A 177 0.78 5.67 8.20
N ILE A 178 0.07 6.49 7.44
CA ILE A 178 -0.92 6.03 6.47
C ILE A 178 -0.23 5.85 5.11
N MET A 179 -0.50 4.75 4.44
CA MET A 179 -0.27 4.58 3.01
C MET A 179 -1.54 5.06 2.30
N PHE A 180 -1.39 6.12 1.52
CA PHE A 180 -2.51 6.73 0.82
C PHE A 180 -2.55 6.24 -0.63
N ASP A 181 -3.41 5.26 -0.88
CA ASP A 181 -3.75 4.83 -2.24
C ASP A 181 -4.93 5.66 -2.76
N THR A 182 -4.80 6.21 -3.98
CA THR A 182 -5.80 7.12 -4.55
C THR A 182 -7.11 6.41 -4.92
N SER A 183 -7.05 5.15 -5.38
CA SER A 183 -8.24 4.36 -5.67
C SER A 183 -8.96 3.93 -4.39
N HIS A 184 -8.21 3.47 -3.38
CA HIS A 184 -8.79 3.14 -2.09
C HIS A 184 -9.40 4.38 -1.41
N ALA A 185 -8.74 5.53 -1.51
CA ALA A 185 -9.29 6.78 -1.01
C ALA A 185 -10.59 7.19 -1.73
N TYR A 186 -10.68 6.96 -3.05
CA TYR A 186 -11.91 7.16 -3.80
C TYR A 186 -13.02 6.21 -3.32
N MET A 187 -12.72 4.91 -3.21
CA MET A 187 -13.70 3.91 -2.81
C MET A 187 -14.17 4.10 -1.36
N CYS A 188 -13.27 4.41 -0.44
CA CYS A 188 -13.62 4.63 0.98
C CYS A 188 -14.23 6.01 1.21
N GLY A 189 -13.71 7.06 0.60
CA GLY A 189 -14.12 8.44 0.87
C GLY A 189 -15.24 8.97 -0.03
N VAL A 190 -15.33 8.53 -1.29
CA VAL A 190 -16.37 9.00 -2.24
C VAL A 190 -17.51 8.01 -2.33
N VAL A 191 -17.20 6.73 -2.59
CA VAL A 191 -18.22 5.67 -2.73
C VAL A 191 -18.74 5.21 -1.37
N GLY A 192 -17.89 5.21 -0.34
CA GLY A 192 -18.19 4.64 0.99
C GLY A 192 -18.42 3.13 0.89
N ALA A 193 -17.56 2.43 0.14
CA ALA A 193 -17.70 1.01 -0.15
C ALA A 193 -17.40 0.15 1.07
N ARG A 194 -18.23 -0.87 1.31
CA ARG A 194 -18.06 -1.91 2.32
C ARG A 194 -17.77 -1.40 3.74
N GLN A 195 -18.23 -0.21 4.05
CA GLN A 195 -18.08 0.35 5.39
C GLN A 195 -19.01 -0.32 6.41
N PHE A 196 -18.48 -0.59 7.58
CA PHE A 196 -19.28 -1.13 8.69
C PHE A 196 -20.33 -0.13 9.17
N GLY A 197 -21.58 -0.59 9.36
CA GLY A 197 -22.68 0.22 9.87
C GLY A 197 -23.07 1.39 8.96
N ARG A 198 -23.23 2.60 9.53
CA ARG A 198 -23.64 3.78 8.74
C ARG A 198 -22.52 4.22 7.79
N LYS A 199 -22.89 4.39 6.53
CA LYS A 199 -22.00 4.88 5.48
C LYS A 199 -21.52 6.32 5.75
N GLU A 200 -20.25 6.58 5.49
CA GLU A 200 -19.61 7.90 5.53
C GLU A 200 -18.98 8.22 4.18
N THR A 201 -19.24 9.40 3.65
CA THR A 201 -18.63 9.90 2.41
C THR A 201 -18.24 11.36 2.57
N LEU A 202 -17.25 11.79 1.83
CA LEU A 202 -16.68 13.13 1.84
C LEU A 202 -17.16 13.92 0.62
N LYS A 203 -17.66 15.14 0.82
CA LYS A 203 -18.15 15.99 -0.28
C LYS A 203 -17.04 16.50 -1.19
N GLY A 204 -15.86 16.76 -0.63
CA GLY A 204 -14.66 17.17 -1.36
C GLY A 204 -13.82 15.98 -1.88
N GLY A 205 -14.35 14.76 -1.77
CA GLY A 205 -13.77 13.56 -2.40
C GLY A 205 -12.38 13.21 -1.90
N VAL A 206 -11.54 12.72 -2.82
CA VAL A 206 -10.16 12.26 -2.53
C VAL A 206 -9.30 13.40 -1.99
N ALA A 207 -9.48 14.62 -2.47
CA ALA A 207 -8.71 15.78 -2.01
C ALA A 207 -9.04 16.15 -0.55
N GLU A 208 -10.31 16.09 -0.14
CA GLU A 208 -10.72 16.29 1.25
C GLU A 208 -10.12 15.20 2.15
N PHE A 209 -10.13 13.93 1.68
CA PHE A 209 -9.54 12.84 2.45
C PHE A 209 -8.03 12.98 2.62
N LEU A 210 -7.33 13.40 1.57
CA LEU A 210 -5.91 13.71 1.62
C LEU A 210 -5.60 14.83 2.65
N ASP A 211 -6.41 15.89 2.66
CA ASP A 211 -6.25 17.00 3.62
C ASP A 211 -6.54 16.58 5.07
N MET A 212 -7.57 15.75 5.30
CA MET A 212 -7.84 15.16 6.63
C MET A 212 -6.64 14.37 7.18
N LEU A 213 -5.87 13.72 6.32
CA LEU A 213 -4.70 12.91 6.67
C LEU A 213 -3.37 13.69 6.60
N LYS A 214 -3.43 15.02 6.42
CA LYS A 214 -2.26 15.88 6.34
C LYS A 214 -1.30 15.67 7.53
N GLY A 215 -0.02 15.46 7.22
CA GLY A 215 1.03 15.19 8.21
C GLY A 215 1.03 13.76 8.77
N ARG A 216 0.11 12.89 8.33
CA ARG A 216 -0.01 11.48 8.76
C ARG A 216 0.40 10.48 7.67
N ILE A 217 0.54 10.93 6.44
CA ILE A 217 0.87 10.08 5.28
C ILE A 217 2.37 9.76 5.30
N GLY A 218 2.71 8.52 5.01
CA GLY A 218 4.08 8.00 4.95
C GLY A 218 4.44 7.32 3.64
N ALA A 219 3.44 6.94 2.84
CA ALA A 219 3.61 6.37 1.50
C ALA A 219 2.42 6.75 0.62
N ILE A 220 2.62 6.77 -0.70
CA ILE A 220 1.59 7.09 -1.69
C ILE A 220 1.58 6.02 -2.77
N HIS A 221 0.40 5.44 -3.01
CA HIS A 221 0.07 4.65 -4.18
C HIS A 221 -0.82 5.47 -5.12
N LEU A 222 -0.51 5.41 -6.40
CA LEU A 222 -1.23 6.12 -7.44
C LEU A 222 -1.88 5.14 -8.40
N ILE A 223 -3.19 5.22 -8.51
CA ILE A 223 -3.97 4.53 -9.52
C ILE A 223 -5.35 5.19 -9.63
N ASP A 224 -6.01 5.07 -10.77
CA ASP A 224 -7.34 5.60 -10.98
C ASP A 224 -8.42 4.66 -10.43
N SER A 225 -9.65 5.18 -10.31
CA SER A 225 -10.82 4.45 -9.82
C SER A 225 -12.07 4.86 -10.59
N ASP A 226 -12.86 3.88 -11.01
CA ASP A 226 -14.18 4.10 -11.62
C ASP A 226 -15.33 3.95 -10.60
N GLY A 227 -15.02 3.81 -9.32
CA GLY A 227 -16.01 3.62 -8.26
C GLY A 227 -16.56 2.19 -8.16
N THR A 228 -15.92 1.21 -8.80
CA THR A 228 -16.32 -0.20 -8.70
C THR A 228 -15.39 -1.01 -7.81
N LEU A 229 -15.90 -2.14 -7.32
CA LEU A 229 -15.13 -3.13 -6.58
C LEU A 229 -14.63 -4.24 -7.52
N HIS A 230 -13.41 -4.69 -7.31
CA HIS A 230 -12.90 -5.93 -7.87
C HIS A 230 -13.33 -7.10 -6.99
N GLY A 231 -14.05 -8.08 -7.59
CA GLY A 231 -14.51 -9.27 -6.87
C GLY A 231 -15.41 -8.99 -5.65
N ASP A 232 -16.11 -7.85 -5.65
CA ASP A 232 -16.90 -7.37 -4.50
C ASP A 232 -16.08 -7.17 -3.20
N GLU A 233 -14.77 -7.10 -3.29
CA GLU A 233 -13.87 -7.02 -2.15
C GLU A 233 -13.10 -5.70 -2.08
N THR A 234 -12.09 -5.52 -2.92
CA THR A 234 -11.23 -4.33 -2.92
C THR A 234 -11.54 -3.37 -4.07
N SER A 235 -10.83 -2.28 -4.17
CA SER A 235 -10.99 -1.31 -5.27
C SER A 235 -10.61 -1.92 -6.61
N THR A 236 -11.38 -1.62 -7.66
CA THR A 236 -10.89 -1.82 -9.03
C THR A 236 -9.82 -0.75 -9.31
N HIS A 237 -8.59 -1.19 -9.58
CA HIS A 237 -7.48 -0.32 -9.94
C HIS A 237 -7.51 -0.07 -11.45
N ARG A 238 -8.10 1.06 -11.86
CA ARG A 238 -8.23 1.43 -13.26
C ARG A 238 -6.94 2.07 -13.79
N PRO A 239 -6.59 1.83 -15.05
CA PRO A 239 -5.55 2.60 -15.71
C PRO A 239 -5.82 4.10 -15.62
N PHE A 240 -4.78 4.90 -15.53
CA PHE A 240 -4.91 6.35 -15.45
C PHE A 240 -5.71 6.93 -16.63
N GLY A 241 -6.69 7.77 -16.33
CA GLY A 241 -7.58 8.41 -17.30
C GLY A 241 -8.78 7.56 -17.70
N GLU A 242 -8.92 6.35 -17.18
CA GLU A 242 -10.09 5.49 -17.38
C GLU A 242 -11.06 5.48 -16.19
N GLY A 243 -10.71 6.19 -15.12
CA GLY A 243 -11.52 6.34 -13.91
C GLY A 243 -12.06 7.76 -13.74
N HIS A 244 -12.32 8.13 -12.50
CA HIS A 244 -12.99 9.37 -12.13
C HIS A 244 -12.09 10.34 -11.33
N ILE A 245 -10.83 9.99 -11.06
CA ILE A 245 -9.93 10.82 -10.27
C ILE A 245 -9.29 11.88 -11.16
N ASP A 246 -9.52 13.16 -10.84
CA ASP A 246 -8.81 14.25 -11.48
C ASP A 246 -7.39 14.41 -10.89
N PHE A 247 -6.43 13.74 -11.52
CA PHE A 247 -5.03 13.81 -11.10
C PHE A 247 -4.40 15.18 -11.36
N GLN A 248 -4.91 15.97 -12.31
CA GLN A 248 -4.40 17.33 -12.53
C GLN A 248 -4.73 18.22 -11.33
N ASP A 249 -5.93 18.09 -10.80
CA ASP A 249 -6.39 18.84 -9.62
C ASP A 249 -5.77 18.28 -8.32
N LEU A 250 -5.61 16.95 -8.21
CA LEU A 250 -5.09 16.30 -7.00
C LEU A 250 -3.56 16.43 -6.83
N THR A 251 -2.80 16.48 -7.93
CA THR A 251 -1.32 16.47 -7.91
C THR A 251 -0.68 17.53 -7.02
N PRO A 252 -1.14 18.82 -6.97
CA PRO A 252 -0.57 19.80 -6.05
C PRO A 252 -0.63 19.39 -4.59
N ALA A 253 -1.75 18.80 -4.18
CA ALA A 253 -1.93 18.33 -2.81
C ALA A 253 -1.06 17.10 -2.49
N LEU A 254 -0.90 16.18 -3.45
CA LEU A 254 0.02 15.03 -3.33
C LEU A 254 1.48 15.47 -3.21
N LEU A 255 1.91 16.43 -4.01
CA LEU A 255 3.28 16.99 -3.95
C LEU A 255 3.55 17.76 -2.65
N ALA A 256 2.52 18.29 -2.02
CA ALA A 256 2.62 18.99 -0.74
C ALA A 256 2.73 18.05 0.47
N VAL A 257 2.58 16.72 0.29
CA VAL A 257 2.75 15.74 1.37
C VAL A 257 4.23 15.65 1.75
N PRO A 258 4.60 16.00 3.01
CA PRO A 258 6.00 16.07 3.38
C PRO A 258 6.64 14.68 3.55
N GLY A 259 7.91 14.55 3.20
CA GLY A 259 8.71 13.35 3.46
C GLY A 259 8.39 12.15 2.56
N ILE A 260 7.67 12.37 1.45
CA ILE A 260 7.42 11.36 0.43
C ILE A 260 8.54 11.43 -0.61
N SER A 261 9.26 10.34 -0.79
CA SER A 261 10.33 10.20 -1.79
C SER A 261 9.92 9.37 -3.00
N TRP A 262 8.84 8.60 -2.88
CA TRP A 262 8.36 7.67 -3.88
C TRP A 262 6.86 7.82 -4.13
N TRP A 263 6.49 7.79 -5.40
CA TRP A 263 5.12 7.55 -5.83
C TRP A 263 5.08 6.17 -6.48
N CYS A 264 4.38 5.22 -5.85
CA CYS A 264 4.21 3.88 -6.38
C CYS A 264 2.95 3.81 -7.27
N ILE A 265 3.09 3.27 -8.47
CA ILE A 265 1.95 2.98 -9.35
C ILE A 265 1.39 1.61 -8.96
N ASP A 266 0.09 1.53 -8.71
CA ASP A 266 -0.58 0.31 -8.27
C ASP A 266 -1.63 -0.18 -9.29
N LEU A 267 -1.24 -1.11 -10.15
CA LEU A 267 -2.12 -1.79 -11.12
C LEU A 267 -2.59 -3.16 -10.60
N CYS A 268 -2.87 -3.29 -9.31
CA CYS A 268 -3.33 -4.55 -8.72
C CYS A 268 -4.58 -5.09 -9.42
N PHE A 269 -4.61 -6.39 -9.70
CA PHE A 269 -5.72 -7.12 -10.34
C PHE A 269 -6.07 -6.69 -11.78
N TRP A 270 -5.34 -5.78 -12.41
CA TRP A 270 -5.64 -5.35 -13.76
C TRP A 270 -5.10 -6.33 -14.81
N PRO A 271 -5.94 -6.83 -15.76
CA PRO A 271 -5.52 -7.91 -16.67
C PRO A 271 -4.46 -7.48 -17.69
N GLY A 272 -4.31 -6.20 -17.98
CA GLY A 272 -3.32 -5.64 -18.90
C GLY A 272 -2.18 -4.91 -18.21
N SER A 273 -1.85 -5.22 -16.95
CA SER A 273 -0.80 -4.50 -16.19
C SER A 273 0.56 -4.50 -16.87
N TRP A 274 0.89 -5.59 -17.59
CA TRP A 274 2.18 -5.71 -18.27
C TRP A 274 2.34 -4.72 -19.43
N GLU A 275 1.27 -4.53 -20.21
CA GLU A 275 1.21 -3.59 -21.32
C GLU A 275 1.12 -2.13 -20.88
N LEU A 276 0.72 -1.91 -19.63
CA LEU A 276 0.53 -0.58 -19.06
C LEU A 276 1.76 -0.06 -18.28
N VAL A 277 2.86 -0.79 -18.25
CA VAL A 277 4.09 -0.38 -17.56
C VAL A 277 4.58 0.99 -18.04
N GLU A 278 4.82 1.16 -19.35
CA GLU A 278 5.28 2.45 -19.91
C GLU A 278 4.17 3.53 -19.94
N PRO A 279 2.92 3.24 -20.34
CA PRO A 279 1.85 4.25 -20.32
C PRO A 279 1.65 4.85 -18.93
N SER A 280 1.65 4.03 -17.87
CA SER A 280 1.49 4.50 -16.50
C SER A 280 2.63 5.37 -16.04
N LEU A 281 3.88 4.99 -16.34
CA LEU A 281 5.04 5.81 -16.04
C LEU A 281 5.01 7.15 -16.78
N ALA A 282 4.64 7.13 -18.07
CA ALA A 282 4.53 8.33 -18.88
C ALA A 282 3.48 9.29 -18.33
N PHE A 283 2.34 8.77 -17.87
CA PHE A 283 1.29 9.56 -17.22
C PHE A 283 1.82 10.27 -15.96
N VAL A 284 2.43 9.53 -15.03
CA VAL A 284 2.97 10.10 -13.79
C VAL A 284 4.08 11.12 -14.08
N LYS A 285 5.00 10.82 -15.00
CA LYS A 285 6.04 11.79 -15.43
C LYS A 285 5.42 13.06 -16.04
N GLY A 286 4.32 12.92 -16.79
CA GLY A 286 3.58 14.06 -17.34
C GLY A 286 2.96 14.95 -16.24
N LEU A 287 2.39 14.37 -15.18
CA LEU A 287 1.89 15.12 -14.03
C LEU A 287 3.01 15.94 -13.36
N LEU A 288 4.17 15.33 -13.14
CA LEU A 288 5.31 16.01 -12.52
C LEU A 288 5.87 17.12 -13.40
N ALA A 289 5.99 16.89 -14.72
CA ALA A 289 6.54 17.87 -15.67
C ALA A 289 5.62 19.09 -15.84
N SER A 290 4.30 18.91 -15.87
CA SER A 290 3.34 20.01 -16.00
C SER A 290 3.45 21.03 -14.86
N ARG A 291 3.90 20.60 -13.67
CA ARG A 291 4.09 21.46 -12.49
C ARG A 291 5.45 22.18 -12.48
N ALA A 292 6.49 21.53 -12.99
CA ALA A 292 7.81 22.19 -13.11
C ALA A 292 7.79 23.38 -14.09
N ALA A 293 6.86 23.37 -15.06
CA ALA A 293 6.66 24.47 -16.01
C ALA A 293 5.82 25.64 -15.47
N THR A 294 5.18 25.49 -14.29
CA THR A 294 4.27 26.48 -13.70
C THR A 294 4.89 27.26 -12.53
N VAL A 295 6.12 26.92 -12.13
CA VAL A 295 6.93 27.58 -11.10
C VAL A 295 8.06 28.37 -11.78
#